data_7bd18030a726ed3fdd5b3858e26bac6e
#
_entry.id   7bd18030a726ed3fdd5b3858e26bac6e
#
_cell.length_a   1.000
_cell.length_b   1.000
_cell.length_c   1.000
_cell.angle_alpha   90.00
_cell.angle_beta   90.00
_cell.angle_gamma   90.00
#
_symmetry.space_group_name_H-M   'P 1'
#
loop_
_entity.id
_entity.type
_entity.pdbx_description
1 polymer ?
#
loop_
_entity_poly.entity_id
_entity_poly.type
_entity_poly.pdbx_seq_one_letter_code
_entity_poly.pdbx_strand_id
1 'polypeptide(L)'
;MKRGVEFLQNELDQIAVFLRQGSLFSFTTEELQSLRDETSRLLEKLASIQSSYLLIGLLGGTGVGKSTLMNALAGAVIASASHRRPHTEQALIYRYVGASLPPALVSTALPWREITHEAEDIQQILICDLPDFDSLMGEHREYVISFLEHLDLLVWVTSPEKYADGRFYQFLQMAPKAGQNFYFVLNKTDLLFQGETQETGYQQLANITRRFREHITENGIGEPLLYTTSAQEALDSDAVPPWNQIAAFRHAVFQQRDMKQITVIKASNLDVEVQRVASTFQKEIANLEVFEKILEDSIKEVEEKRLQWVRAGQEIIDLWLATLVKQHVMSLQTDPSPLVGPGYGLALLVQEWRKHRPEEIGTHWNPASFAPPEEISTSFRRRLEWVEDQLNHRILSQNLPASFTEKLRQILDISRSFEELGERFFSVVALRVAAPPLPAFWGFRIRQFGVYLLLLAFFLLAIGGQTAWQEVLESPGGANILRLLFSSVHNLFSAKGLAALISYALLNLFFALRFYRRYRKLLHKTTDKVLTALKLDLEKTWEEMLGGILKGLDRFRTDIQRQISALSVIKHSKKTR
;
A
#
# COMPACT_ATOMS: atom_id res chain seq x y z
N MET A 1 12.05 -26.14 29.64
CA MET A 1 12.84 -26.37 28.44
C MET A 1 12.00 -26.61 27.20
N LYS A 2 11.17 -27.66 27.11
CA LYS A 2 10.23 -27.84 25.97
C LYS A 2 9.36 -26.59 25.73
N ARG A 3 8.82 -25.97 26.77
CA ARG A 3 8.02 -24.73 26.66
C ARG A 3 8.77 -23.55 26.04
N GLY A 4 10.08 -23.42 26.25
CA GLY A 4 10.86 -22.32 25.65
C GLY A 4 11.08 -22.51 24.14
N VAL A 5 11.39 -23.72 23.71
CA VAL A 5 11.56 -24.05 22.27
C VAL A 5 10.22 -24.01 21.54
N GLU A 6 9.14 -24.56 22.15
CA GLU A 6 7.79 -24.48 21.62
C GLU A 6 7.29 -23.04 21.49
N PHE A 7 7.69 -22.18 22.42
CA PHE A 7 7.37 -20.76 22.37
C PHE A 7 8.06 -20.08 21.19
N LEU A 8 9.37 -20.27 21.01
CA LEU A 8 10.13 -19.74 19.87
C LEU A 8 9.57 -20.25 18.53
N GLN A 9 9.15 -21.53 18.49
CA GLN A 9 8.50 -22.11 17.32
C GLN A 9 7.22 -21.33 16.97
N ASN A 10 6.33 -21.15 17.96
CA ASN A 10 5.08 -20.43 17.75
C ASN A 10 5.29 -18.98 17.32
N GLU A 11 6.28 -18.28 17.91
CA GLU A 11 6.60 -16.90 17.56
C GLU A 11 7.13 -16.80 16.13
N LEU A 12 8.04 -17.67 15.71
CA LEU A 12 8.58 -17.72 14.36
C LEU A 12 7.50 -18.11 13.33
N ASP A 13 6.63 -19.07 13.66
CA ASP A 13 5.53 -19.46 12.78
C ASP A 13 4.54 -18.31 12.57
N GLN A 14 4.22 -17.56 13.62
CA GLN A 14 3.38 -16.35 13.51
C GLN A 14 4.03 -15.28 12.63
N ILE A 15 5.33 -15.01 12.82
CA ILE A 15 6.09 -14.08 11.98
C ILE A 15 6.07 -14.56 10.51
N ALA A 16 6.32 -15.84 10.25
CA ALA A 16 6.34 -16.40 8.91
C ALA A 16 4.97 -16.32 8.22
N VAL A 17 3.88 -16.60 8.95
CA VAL A 17 2.51 -16.47 8.43
C VAL A 17 2.20 -15.01 8.09
N PHE A 18 2.57 -14.09 8.98
CA PHE A 18 2.35 -12.66 8.75
C PHE A 18 3.13 -12.15 7.53
N LEU A 19 4.40 -12.52 7.39
CA LEU A 19 5.24 -12.13 6.24
C LEU A 19 4.73 -12.70 4.90
N ARG A 20 3.98 -13.80 4.91
CA ARG A 20 3.34 -14.36 3.71
C ARG A 20 2.04 -13.66 3.34
N GLN A 21 1.24 -13.27 4.33
CA GLN A 21 -0.13 -12.79 4.14
C GLN A 21 -0.27 -11.28 4.33
N GLY A 22 0.61 -10.66 5.09
CA GLY A 22 0.55 -9.24 5.45
C GLY A 22 1.31 -8.35 4.45
N SER A 23 0.81 -7.12 4.29
CA SER A 23 1.56 -6.03 3.65
C SER A 23 2.19 -5.17 4.75
N LEU A 24 3.51 -5.13 4.83
CA LEU A 24 4.23 -4.21 5.71
C LEU A 24 4.43 -2.87 5.00
N PHE A 25 4.09 -1.77 5.67
CA PHE A 25 4.07 -0.44 5.06
C PHE A 25 5.42 0.26 5.12
N SER A 26 6.19 0.04 6.20
CA SER A 26 7.49 0.70 6.40
C SER A 26 8.64 0.08 5.60
N PHE A 27 8.41 -1.03 4.91
CA PHE A 27 9.47 -1.82 4.27
C PHE A 27 9.37 -1.80 2.75
N THR A 28 10.52 -1.74 2.12
CA THR A 28 10.68 -1.97 0.68
C THR A 28 10.51 -3.46 0.35
N THR A 29 10.33 -3.78 -0.92
CA THR A 29 10.24 -5.17 -1.39
C THR A 29 11.50 -5.97 -1.06
N GLU A 30 12.67 -5.34 -1.14
CA GLU A 30 13.98 -5.95 -0.84
C GLU A 30 14.11 -6.26 0.67
N GLU A 31 13.73 -5.31 1.53
CA GLU A 31 13.71 -5.50 2.99
C GLU A 31 12.76 -6.60 3.42
N LEU A 32 11.57 -6.68 2.79
CA LEU A 32 10.61 -7.76 3.04
C LEU A 32 11.17 -9.12 2.65
N GLN A 33 11.88 -9.19 1.52
CA GLN A 33 12.52 -10.44 1.11
C GLN A 33 13.63 -10.83 2.08
N SER A 34 14.45 -9.87 2.51
CA SER A 34 15.50 -10.11 3.52
C SER A 34 14.91 -10.62 4.84
N LEU A 35 13.79 -10.05 5.32
CA LEU A 35 13.10 -10.52 6.54
C LEU A 35 12.53 -11.94 6.38
N ARG A 36 12.04 -12.30 5.20
CA ARG A 36 11.56 -13.67 4.89
C ARG A 36 12.72 -14.67 4.93
N ASP A 37 13.83 -14.31 4.31
CA ASP A 37 15.03 -15.17 4.26
C ASP A 37 15.64 -15.32 5.67
N GLU A 38 15.67 -14.25 6.46
CA GLU A 38 16.10 -14.30 7.85
C GLU A 38 15.18 -15.18 8.71
N THR A 39 13.87 -15.01 8.59
CA THR A 39 12.88 -15.85 9.31
C THR A 39 13.00 -17.33 8.94
N SER A 40 13.22 -17.63 7.66
CA SER A 40 13.41 -19.01 7.18
C SER A 40 14.68 -19.61 7.78
N ARG A 41 15.79 -18.86 7.82
CA ARG A 41 17.04 -19.28 8.46
C ARG A 41 16.86 -19.54 9.96
N LEU A 42 16.07 -18.71 10.66
CA LEU A 42 15.78 -18.92 12.09
C LEU A 42 14.96 -20.19 12.33
N LEU A 43 14.02 -20.51 11.45
CA LEU A 43 13.25 -21.77 11.51
C LEU A 43 14.16 -23.00 11.28
N GLU A 44 15.11 -22.91 10.36
CA GLU A 44 16.11 -23.96 10.13
C GLU A 44 17.03 -24.13 11.36
N LYS A 45 17.49 -23.02 11.96
CA LYS A 45 18.28 -23.05 13.21
C LYS A 45 17.48 -23.69 14.34
N LEU A 46 16.19 -23.38 14.46
CA LEU A 46 15.33 -23.98 15.47
C LEU A 46 15.19 -25.49 15.28
N ALA A 47 15.02 -25.96 14.04
CA ALA A 47 14.99 -27.39 13.72
C ALA A 47 16.30 -28.10 14.07
N SER A 48 17.44 -27.41 13.94
CA SER A 48 18.77 -27.94 14.25
C SER A 48 19.19 -27.81 15.72
N ILE A 49 18.35 -27.20 16.57
CA ILE A 49 18.68 -26.91 17.99
C ILE A 49 19.01 -28.18 18.81
N GLN A 50 18.54 -29.33 18.36
CA GLN A 50 18.77 -30.65 19.00
C GLN A 50 20.11 -31.30 18.56
N SER A 51 20.96 -30.60 17.79
CA SER A 51 22.27 -31.13 17.42
C SER A 51 23.16 -31.33 18.66
N SER A 52 23.90 -32.45 18.67
CA SER A 52 24.65 -32.91 19.83
C SER A 52 25.94 -32.12 20.11
N TYR A 53 26.31 -31.19 19.27
CA TYR A 53 27.59 -30.49 19.36
C TYR A 53 27.44 -29.05 19.79
N LEU A 54 28.41 -28.57 20.61
CA LEU A 54 28.58 -27.17 21.01
C LEU A 54 29.75 -26.58 20.22
N LEU A 55 29.48 -25.52 19.47
CA LEU A 55 30.48 -24.83 18.68
C LEU A 55 30.98 -23.60 19.44
N ILE A 56 32.31 -23.58 19.72
CA ILE A 56 32.96 -22.50 20.43
C ILE A 56 33.95 -21.80 19.49
N GLY A 57 33.78 -20.49 19.30
CA GLY A 57 34.69 -19.68 18.48
C GLY A 57 35.68 -18.88 19.32
N LEU A 58 36.96 -18.94 18.95
CA LEU A 58 38.01 -18.05 19.48
C LEU A 58 38.12 -16.85 18.55
N LEU A 59 37.94 -15.66 19.10
CA LEU A 59 37.96 -14.41 18.35
C LEU A 59 38.90 -13.39 19.04
N GLY A 60 39.52 -12.54 18.25
CA GLY A 60 40.40 -11.50 18.80
C GLY A 60 41.30 -10.88 17.74
N GLY A 61 41.96 -9.78 18.07
CA GLY A 61 42.86 -9.08 17.16
C GLY A 61 44.16 -9.84 16.87
N THR A 62 44.92 -9.34 15.90
CA THR A 62 46.25 -9.87 15.57
C THR A 62 47.18 -9.86 16.76
N GLY A 63 47.85 -10.95 17.02
CA GLY A 63 48.91 -11.03 18.04
C GLY A 63 48.43 -11.06 19.49
N VAL A 64 47.14 -11.20 19.80
CA VAL A 64 46.63 -11.38 21.17
C VAL A 64 46.88 -12.80 21.72
N GLY A 65 47.35 -13.73 20.90
CA GLY A 65 47.72 -15.08 21.31
C GLY A 65 46.58 -16.09 21.21
N LYS A 66 45.64 -15.95 20.25
CA LYS A 66 44.55 -16.92 20.03
C LYS A 66 45.05 -18.33 19.75
N SER A 67 45.97 -18.48 18.80
CA SER A 67 46.55 -19.79 18.45
C SER A 67 47.37 -20.40 19.60
N THR A 68 48.05 -19.58 20.39
CA THR A 68 48.72 -20.03 21.62
C THR A 68 47.71 -20.50 22.68
N LEU A 69 46.59 -19.76 22.83
CA LEU A 69 45.48 -20.14 23.71
C LEU A 69 44.84 -21.45 23.27
N MET A 70 44.66 -21.62 21.95
CA MET A 70 44.16 -22.87 21.36
C MET A 70 45.07 -24.05 21.72
N ASN A 71 46.38 -23.88 21.58
CA ASN A 71 47.36 -24.91 21.97
C ASN A 71 47.31 -25.23 23.45
N ALA A 72 47.20 -24.21 24.32
CA ALA A 72 47.08 -24.38 25.75
C ALA A 72 45.78 -25.09 26.17
N LEU A 73 44.68 -24.83 25.48
CA LEU A 73 43.41 -25.54 25.66
C LEU A 73 43.54 -27.01 25.24
N ALA A 74 44.18 -27.30 24.12
CA ALA A 74 44.38 -28.65 23.62
C ALA A 74 45.41 -29.46 24.43
N GLY A 75 46.29 -28.77 25.15
CA GLY A 75 47.43 -29.40 25.83
C GLY A 75 48.50 -29.91 24.86
N ALA A 76 48.52 -29.48 23.62
CA ALA A 76 49.47 -29.85 22.57
C ALA A 76 49.55 -28.75 21.50
N VAL A 77 50.68 -28.71 20.79
CA VAL A 77 50.85 -27.74 19.67
C VAL A 77 50.05 -28.19 18.45
N ILE A 78 48.85 -27.67 18.30
CA ILE A 78 47.95 -27.98 17.17
C ILE A 78 47.81 -26.81 16.20
N ALA A 79 48.01 -25.57 16.65
CA ALA A 79 47.97 -24.38 15.81
C ALA A 79 49.37 -23.77 15.69
N SER A 80 49.75 -23.23 14.53
CA SER A 80 51.02 -22.57 14.35
C SER A 80 51.04 -21.22 15.04
N ALA A 81 51.70 -21.15 16.21
CA ALA A 81 51.94 -19.89 16.92
C ALA A 81 53.26 -19.26 16.43
N SER A 82 53.31 -18.75 15.20
CA SER A 82 54.54 -18.12 14.71
C SER A 82 54.50 -16.61 14.91
N HIS A 83 55.58 -16.04 15.44
CA HIS A 83 55.78 -14.58 15.55
C HIS A 83 56.02 -13.88 14.20
N ARG A 84 56.18 -14.66 13.10
CA ARG A 84 56.31 -14.11 11.75
C ARG A 84 54.92 -14.06 11.10
N ARG A 85 54.46 -12.85 10.83
CA ARG A 85 53.24 -12.65 10.04
C ARG A 85 53.30 -13.48 8.76
N PRO A 86 52.42 -14.42 8.50
CA PRO A 86 51.22 -14.16 7.74
C PRO A 86 49.98 -14.44 8.59
N HIS A 87 48.95 -13.61 8.35
CA HIS A 87 47.65 -13.72 8.94
C HIS A 87 47.07 -15.13 8.77
N THR A 88 46.39 -15.64 9.79
CA THR A 88 45.61 -16.88 9.67
C THR A 88 44.45 -16.60 8.68
N GLU A 89 44.65 -16.94 7.41
CA GLU A 89 43.64 -16.74 6.36
C GLU A 89 42.53 -17.79 6.41
N GLN A 90 42.75 -18.86 7.18
CA GLN A 90 41.83 -20.01 7.29
C GLN A 90 41.45 -20.23 8.75
N ALA A 91 40.16 -20.54 8.99
CA ALA A 91 39.72 -20.99 10.30
C ALA A 91 40.33 -22.37 10.64
N LEU A 92 40.67 -22.61 11.90
CA LEU A 92 41.10 -23.92 12.37
C LEU A 92 40.00 -24.54 13.23
N ILE A 93 39.52 -25.72 12.85
CA ILE A 93 38.48 -26.46 13.58
C ILE A 93 39.15 -27.64 14.31
N TYR A 94 39.06 -27.63 15.65
CA TYR A 94 39.51 -28.70 16.53
C TYR A 94 38.29 -29.50 16.99
N ARG A 95 38.24 -30.80 16.66
CA ARG A 95 37.08 -31.66 16.91
C ARG A 95 37.47 -33.09 17.28
N TYR A 96 36.55 -33.79 17.94
CA TYR A 96 36.71 -35.22 18.16
C TYR A 96 36.69 -36.00 16.85
N VAL A 97 37.50 -37.06 16.74
CA VAL A 97 37.65 -37.86 15.50
C VAL A 97 36.32 -38.43 14.99
N GLY A 98 35.42 -38.83 15.89
CA GLY A 98 34.08 -39.33 15.58
C GLY A 98 33.01 -38.27 15.41
N ALA A 99 33.31 -36.98 15.63
CA ALA A 99 32.33 -35.92 15.45
C ALA A 99 32.18 -35.52 13.97
N SER A 100 30.95 -35.43 13.49
CA SER A 100 30.64 -34.87 12.17
C SER A 100 30.50 -33.34 12.24
N LEU A 101 31.00 -32.62 11.25
CA LEU A 101 30.78 -31.19 11.16
C LEU A 101 29.30 -30.90 10.86
N PRO A 102 28.71 -29.89 11.50
CA PRO A 102 27.37 -29.43 11.14
C PRO A 102 27.31 -29.01 9.67
N PRO A 103 26.26 -29.40 8.91
CA PRO A 103 26.12 -29.03 7.49
C PRO A 103 26.22 -27.51 7.25
N ALA A 104 25.72 -26.71 8.21
CA ALA A 104 25.77 -25.27 8.14
C ALA A 104 27.21 -24.70 8.14
N LEU A 105 28.15 -25.33 8.84
CA LEU A 105 29.57 -24.96 8.77
C LEU A 105 30.22 -25.35 7.46
N VAL A 106 29.87 -26.51 6.92
CA VAL A 106 30.40 -26.99 5.65
C VAL A 106 30.00 -26.10 4.47
N SER A 107 28.84 -25.44 4.57
CA SER A 107 28.32 -24.51 3.52
C SER A 107 28.90 -23.11 3.62
N THR A 108 29.71 -22.78 4.64
CA THR A 108 30.31 -21.44 4.76
C THR A 108 31.41 -21.23 3.73
N ALA A 109 31.51 -20.00 3.20
CA ALA A 109 32.55 -19.64 2.23
C ALA A 109 33.94 -19.40 2.89
N LEU A 110 34.04 -19.41 4.22
CA LEU A 110 35.30 -19.24 4.92
C LEU A 110 36.17 -20.50 4.77
N PRO A 111 37.42 -20.44 4.24
CA PRO A 111 38.29 -21.59 4.16
C PRO A 111 38.69 -22.06 5.56
N TRP A 112 38.68 -23.34 5.80
CA TRP A 112 39.00 -23.92 7.10
C TRP A 112 39.84 -25.19 6.98
N ARG A 113 40.57 -25.49 8.08
CA ARG A 113 41.38 -26.72 8.22
C ARG A 113 40.91 -27.43 9.50
N GLU A 114 40.87 -28.74 9.46
CA GLU A 114 40.52 -29.58 10.59
C GLU A 114 41.75 -30.19 11.28
N ILE A 115 41.66 -30.27 12.62
CA ILE A 115 42.53 -31.10 13.46
C ILE A 115 41.62 -31.93 14.35
N THR A 116 41.85 -33.22 14.39
CA THR A 116 41.08 -34.16 15.20
C THR A 116 41.82 -34.56 16.50
N HIS A 117 41.03 -34.88 17.51
CA HIS A 117 41.50 -35.44 18.79
C HIS A 117 40.69 -36.68 19.19
N GLU A 118 41.22 -37.46 20.15
CA GLU A 118 40.58 -38.68 20.65
C GLU A 118 40.05 -38.56 22.09
N ALA A 119 40.04 -37.33 22.66
CA ALA A 119 39.55 -37.09 24.02
C ALA A 119 38.02 -37.22 24.07
N GLU A 120 37.54 -38.29 24.70
CA GLU A 120 36.10 -38.59 24.81
C GLU A 120 35.33 -37.59 25.67
N ASP A 121 35.99 -37.02 26.69
CA ASP A 121 35.39 -36.06 27.62
C ASP A 121 34.89 -34.79 26.95
N ILE A 122 35.46 -34.44 25.81
CA ILE A 122 35.11 -33.24 25.02
C ILE A 122 34.58 -33.57 23.65
N GLN A 123 34.11 -34.79 23.42
CA GLN A 123 33.61 -35.25 22.09
C GLN A 123 32.45 -34.40 21.53
N GLN A 124 31.72 -33.71 22.41
CA GLN A 124 30.58 -32.84 22.02
C GLN A 124 31.02 -31.38 21.76
N ILE A 125 32.30 -31.05 21.90
CA ILE A 125 32.81 -29.68 21.78
C ILE A 125 33.64 -29.57 20.51
N LEU A 126 33.30 -28.58 19.68
CA LEU A 126 34.09 -28.15 18.54
C LEU A 126 34.64 -26.76 18.83
N ILE A 127 35.94 -26.56 18.70
CA ILE A 127 36.57 -25.24 18.91
C ILE A 127 37.06 -24.75 17.54
N CYS A 128 36.69 -23.50 17.22
CA CYS A 128 37.07 -22.83 16.00
C CYS A 128 38.00 -21.65 16.28
N ASP A 129 39.26 -21.72 15.88
CA ASP A 129 40.16 -20.55 15.88
C ASP A 129 39.92 -19.75 14.63
N LEU A 130 39.34 -18.56 14.78
CA LEU A 130 38.95 -17.70 13.69
C LEU A 130 40.07 -16.74 13.25
N PRO A 131 40.10 -16.32 11.99
CA PRO A 131 41.00 -15.29 11.52
C PRO A 131 40.92 -14.02 12.38
N ASP A 132 42.03 -13.26 12.39
CA ASP A 132 42.09 -12.01 13.12
C ASP A 132 41.05 -11.02 12.63
N PHE A 133 40.27 -10.40 13.54
CA PHE A 133 39.25 -9.41 13.14
C PHE A 133 39.88 -8.14 12.54
N ASP A 134 41.15 -7.81 12.85
CA ASP A 134 41.88 -6.68 12.26
C ASP A 134 42.16 -6.87 10.76
N SER A 135 42.31 -8.13 10.31
CA SER A 135 42.49 -8.49 8.88
C SER A 135 41.19 -8.51 8.09
N LEU A 136 40.06 -8.37 8.77
CA LEU A 136 38.70 -8.46 8.20
C LEU A 136 38.18 -7.14 7.62
N MET A 137 39.01 -6.12 7.51
CA MET A 137 38.68 -4.85 6.85
C MET A 137 38.67 -5.04 5.34
N GLY A 138 37.61 -5.66 4.80
CA GLY A 138 37.47 -5.92 3.38
C GLY A 138 36.51 -7.08 3.08
N GLU A 139 36.75 -7.77 2.00
CA GLU A 139 35.91 -8.86 1.45
C GLU A 139 35.63 -10.03 2.42
N HIS A 140 36.47 -10.24 3.44
CA HIS A 140 36.34 -11.36 4.38
C HIS A 140 35.41 -11.08 5.58
N ARG A 141 35.00 -9.82 5.79
CA ARG A 141 34.16 -9.46 6.95
C ARG A 141 32.82 -10.19 6.94
N GLU A 142 32.18 -10.27 5.79
CA GLU A 142 30.88 -10.93 5.63
C GLU A 142 30.97 -12.44 5.90
N TYR A 143 32.06 -13.08 5.47
CA TYR A 143 32.30 -14.51 5.73
C TYR A 143 32.46 -14.81 7.22
N VAL A 144 33.16 -13.96 7.96
CA VAL A 144 33.32 -14.17 9.40
C VAL A 144 32.03 -13.88 10.15
N ILE A 145 31.28 -12.85 9.77
CA ILE A 145 29.96 -12.58 10.38
C ILE A 145 29.04 -13.78 10.13
N SER A 146 28.99 -14.30 8.92
CA SER A 146 28.20 -15.49 8.58
C SER A 146 28.65 -16.72 9.40
N PHE A 147 29.95 -16.90 9.60
CA PHE A 147 30.47 -17.99 10.44
C PHE A 147 30.09 -17.85 11.91
N LEU A 148 30.13 -16.61 12.43
CA LEU A 148 29.71 -16.31 13.81
C LEU A 148 28.26 -16.69 14.11
N GLU A 149 27.38 -16.62 13.11
CA GLU A 149 25.98 -17.01 13.28
C GLU A 149 25.82 -18.49 13.67
N HIS A 150 26.80 -19.34 13.29
CA HIS A 150 26.76 -20.78 13.56
C HIS A 150 27.42 -21.17 14.89
N LEU A 151 28.18 -20.27 15.50
CA LEU A 151 28.82 -20.55 16.80
C LEU A 151 27.80 -20.45 17.93
N ASP A 152 27.97 -21.31 18.94
CA ASP A 152 27.13 -21.32 20.15
C ASP A 152 27.68 -20.46 21.25
N LEU A 153 29.00 -20.52 21.47
CA LEU A 153 29.76 -19.73 22.46
C LEU A 153 30.87 -18.95 21.76
N LEU A 154 31.12 -17.76 22.23
CA LEU A 154 32.22 -16.91 21.77
C LEU A 154 33.22 -16.66 22.88
N VAL A 155 34.50 -16.99 22.62
CA VAL A 155 35.62 -16.67 23.45
C VAL A 155 36.35 -15.47 22.86
N TRP A 156 36.25 -14.36 23.50
CA TRP A 156 36.92 -13.16 23.07
C TRP A 156 38.28 -13.02 23.72
N VAL A 157 39.34 -13.05 22.92
CA VAL A 157 40.72 -13.01 23.36
C VAL A 157 41.32 -11.63 23.11
N THR A 158 41.87 -11.02 24.15
CA THR A 158 42.60 -9.75 24.05
C THR A 158 43.88 -9.80 24.90
N SER A 159 44.67 -8.73 24.86
CA SER A 159 45.89 -8.59 25.67
C SER A 159 45.88 -7.26 26.45
N PRO A 160 46.77 -7.09 27.46
CA PRO A 160 46.90 -5.83 28.21
C PRO A 160 47.12 -4.59 27.32
N GLU A 161 47.68 -4.77 26.13
CA GLU A 161 47.92 -3.68 25.17
C GLU A 161 46.70 -3.34 24.31
N LYS A 162 45.74 -4.29 24.16
CA LYS A 162 44.66 -4.21 23.19
C LYS A 162 43.23 -4.27 23.76
N TYR A 163 43.07 -4.40 25.08
CA TYR A 163 41.73 -4.55 25.69
C TYR A 163 40.81 -3.33 25.48
N ALA A 164 41.41 -2.14 25.20
CA ALA A 164 40.65 -0.90 24.97
C ALA A 164 40.40 -0.58 23.48
N ASP A 165 40.62 -1.53 22.55
CA ASP A 165 40.39 -1.31 21.12
C ASP A 165 38.90 -1.17 20.82
N GLY A 166 38.47 0.03 20.38
CA GLY A 166 37.07 0.34 20.10
C GLY A 166 36.43 -0.56 19.01
N ARG A 167 37.22 -1.09 18.07
CA ARG A 167 36.74 -2.00 17.01
C ARG A 167 36.22 -3.32 17.59
N PHE A 168 36.85 -3.77 18.68
CA PHE A 168 36.41 -4.91 19.46
C PHE A 168 34.96 -4.76 19.92
N TYR A 169 34.63 -3.63 20.54
CA TYR A 169 33.32 -3.38 21.12
C TYR A 169 32.23 -3.19 20.06
N GLN A 170 32.57 -2.58 18.91
CA GLN A 170 31.67 -2.52 17.77
C GLN A 170 31.30 -3.91 17.25
N PHE A 171 32.28 -4.80 17.18
CA PHE A 171 32.06 -6.17 16.75
C PHE A 171 31.21 -6.96 17.76
N LEU A 172 31.42 -6.74 19.04
CA LEU A 172 30.66 -7.36 20.14
C LEU A 172 29.15 -7.04 20.00
N GLN A 173 28.80 -5.81 19.62
CA GLN A 173 27.42 -5.39 19.42
C GLN A 173 26.75 -6.07 18.20
N MET A 174 27.54 -6.50 17.23
CA MET A 174 27.04 -7.16 16.02
C MET A 174 26.82 -8.68 16.21
N ALA A 175 27.46 -9.29 17.19
CA ALA A 175 27.36 -10.73 17.40
C ALA A 175 25.99 -11.10 18.00
N PRO A 176 25.15 -11.91 17.32
CA PRO A 176 23.80 -12.24 17.77
C PRO A 176 23.81 -13.35 18.82
N LYS A 177 24.44 -13.08 19.99
CA LYS A 177 24.57 -14.06 21.06
C LYS A 177 24.03 -13.51 22.38
N ALA A 178 23.47 -14.41 23.18
CA ALA A 178 23.10 -14.06 24.55
C ALA A 178 24.34 -13.68 25.39
N GLY A 179 24.24 -12.63 26.20
CA GLY A 179 25.38 -12.10 26.96
C GLY A 179 26.12 -13.14 27.81
N GLN A 180 25.39 -14.14 28.32
CA GLN A 180 25.95 -15.27 29.09
C GLN A 180 26.75 -16.28 28.24
N ASN A 181 26.67 -16.19 26.91
CA ASN A 181 27.38 -17.09 25.99
C ASN A 181 28.69 -16.48 25.46
N PHE A 182 29.15 -15.41 26.11
CA PHE A 182 30.47 -14.82 25.89
C PHE A 182 31.43 -15.14 27.02
N TYR A 183 32.62 -15.57 26.64
CA TYR A 183 33.78 -15.64 27.52
C TYR A 183 34.81 -14.59 27.11
N PHE A 184 35.34 -13.87 28.04
CA PHE A 184 36.37 -12.86 27.80
C PHE A 184 37.70 -13.35 28.41
N VAL A 185 38.77 -13.31 27.61
CA VAL A 185 40.10 -13.76 28.03
C VAL A 185 41.09 -12.62 27.85
N LEU A 186 41.61 -12.12 28.95
CA LEU A 186 42.76 -11.23 28.97
C LEU A 186 44.01 -12.11 28.98
N ASN A 187 44.57 -12.39 27.80
CA ASN A 187 45.74 -13.23 27.62
C ASN A 187 47.04 -12.41 27.67
N LYS A 188 48.18 -13.04 27.78
CA LYS A 188 49.50 -12.42 27.90
C LYS A 188 49.67 -11.58 29.18
N THR A 189 49.03 -11.96 30.27
CA THR A 189 49.10 -11.23 31.53
C THR A 189 50.46 -11.37 32.19
N ASP A 190 51.28 -12.36 31.81
CA ASP A 190 52.69 -12.50 32.17
C ASP A 190 53.51 -11.24 31.85
N LEU A 191 53.18 -10.51 30.80
CA LEU A 191 53.88 -9.27 30.45
C LEU A 191 53.79 -8.18 31.51
N LEU A 192 52.78 -8.23 32.39
CA LEU A 192 52.60 -7.29 33.49
C LEU A 192 53.55 -7.55 34.68
N PHE A 193 54.16 -8.73 34.67
CA PHE A 193 55.08 -9.16 35.74
C PHE A 193 56.55 -9.15 35.29
N GLN A 194 56.80 -8.85 34.01
CA GLN A 194 58.15 -8.79 33.45
C GLN A 194 58.88 -7.48 33.87
N GLY A 195 59.97 -7.57 34.63
CA GLY A 195 60.77 -6.42 35.03
C GLY A 195 60.21 -5.55 36.17
N GLU A 196 59.05 -5.96 36.74
CA GLU A 196 58.39 -5.27 37.85
C GLU A 196 58.35 -6.10 39.12
N THR A 197 58.03 -5.45 40.25
CA THR A 197 57.77 -6.20 41.48
C THR A 197 56.46 -6.96 41.36
N GLN A 198 56.35 -8.10 42.04
CA GLN A 198 55.10 -8.87 42.04
C GLN A 198 53.86 -8.01 42.42
N GLU A 199 54.04 -7.14 43.42
CA GLU A 199 52.97 -6.26 43.89
C GLU A 199 52.48 -5.27 42.82
N THR A 200 53.45 -4.66 42.10
CA THR A 200 53.11 -3.76 40.95
C THR A 200 52.42 -4.52 39.87
N GLY A 201 52.85 -5.74 39.54
CA GLY A 201 52.17 -6.59 38.55
C GLY A 201 50.71 -6.91 38.92
N TYR A 202 50.44 -7.27 40.17
CA TYR A 202 49.08 -7.50 40.66
C TYR A 202 48.22 -6.24 40.62
N GLN A 203 48.77 -5.07 40.97
CA GLN A 203 48.04 -3.79 40.90
C GLN A 203 47.69 -3.43 39.47
N GLN A 204 48.61 -3.59 38.53
CA GLN A 204 48.37 -3.37 37.10
C GLN A 204 47.30 -4.32 36.55
N LEU A 205 47.42 -5.61 36.87
CA LEU A 205 46.43 -6.63 36.46
C LEU A 205 45.03 -6.30 36.97
N ALA A 206 44.90 -5.93 38.26
CA ALA A 206 43.63 -5.55 38.87
C ALA A 206 43.01 -4.33 38.19
N ASN A 207 43.83 -3.30 37.89
CA ASN A 207 43.37 -2.09 37.22
C ASN A 207 42.88 -2.37 35.76
N ILE A 208 43.64 -3.13 34.98
CA ILE A 208 43.29 -3.50 33.60
C ILE A 208 42.04 -4.36 33.59
N THR A 209 41.96 -5.36 34.48
CA THR A 209 40.80 -6.25 34.59
C THR A 209 39.54 -5.47 34.95
N ARG A 210 39.62 -4.51 35.88
CA ARG A 210 38.49 -3.64 36.24
C ARG A 210 38.04 -2.80 35.06
N ARG A 211 38.95 -2.09 34.36
CA ARG A 211 38.63 -1.26 33.20
C ARG A 211 38.06 -2.09 32.06
N PHE A 212 38.60 -3.26 31.80
CA PHE A 212 38.10 -4.15 30.77
C PHE A 212 36.68 -4.62 31.07
N ARG A 213 36.37 -4.94 32.33
CA ARG A 213 35.03 -5.29 32.79
C ARG A 213 34.05 -4.11 32.59
N GLU A 214 34.49 -2.90 32.97
CA GLU A 214 33.69 -1.68 32.78
C GLU A 214 33.31 -1.49 31.30
N HIS A 215 34.29 -1.56 30.40
CA HIS A 215 34.05 -1.43 28.96
C HIS A 215 33.11 -2.51 28.39
N ILE A 216 33.23 -3.76 28.83
CA ILE A 216 32.32 -4.83 28.41
C ILE A 216 30.90 -4.54 28.89
N THR A 217 30.75 -4.08 30.13
CA THR A 217 29.45 -3.77 30.73
C THR A 217 28.78 -2.57 30.03
N GLU A 218 29.53 -1.51 29.71
CA GLU A 218 29.05 -0.35 28.93
C GLU A 218 28.56 -0.75 27.54
N ASN A 219 29.08 -1.84 26.97
CA ASN A 219 28.67 -2.37 25.67
C ASN A 219 27.59 -3.48 25.76
N GLY A 220 26.86 -3.55 26.89
CA GLY A 220 25.62 -4.31 26.99
C GLY A 220 25.73 -5.69 27.62
N ILE A 221 26.91 -6.09 28.17
CA ILE A 221 27.07 -7.36 28.88
C ILE A 221 27.23 -7.11 30.40
N GLY A 222 26.12 -7.30 31.13
CA GLY A 222 26.05 -6.91 32.54
C GLY A 222 27.00 -7.67 33.50
N GLU A 223 27.16 -8.98 33.30
CA GLU A 223 28.01 -9.83 34.12
C GLU A 223 28.99 -10.63 33.25
N PRO A 224 30.13 -10.03 32.81
CA PRO A 224 31.04 -10.69 31.89
C PRO A 224 31.84 -11.81 32.60
N LEU A 225 31.88 -12.98 31.95
CA LEU A 225 32.76 -14.09 32.35
C LEU A 225 34.18 -13.79 31.86
N LEU A 226 35.00 -13.16 32.71
CA LEU A 226 36.32 -12.67 32.38
C LEU A 226 37.40 -13.50 33.09
N TYR A 227 38.36 -14.01 32.29
CA TYR A 227 39.52 -14.78 32.76
C TYR A 227 40.81 -14.06 32.40
N THR A 228 41.76 -14.05 33.35
CA THR A 228 43.12 -13.56 33.12
C THR A 228 44.05 -14.74 32.88
N THR A 229 44.80 -14.74 31.77
CA THR A 229 45.58 -15.89 31.36
C THR A 229 46.95 -15.50 30.79
N SER A 230 47.92 -16.40 30.91
CA SER A 230 49.08 -16.49 30.04
C SER A 230 49.11 -17.89 29.44
N ALA A 231 48.67 -17.96 28.17
CA ALA A 231 48.64 -19.23 27.46
C ALA A 231 50.05 -19.79 27.18
N GLN A 232 51.02 -18.90 26.97
CA GLN A 232 52.41 -19.30 26.73
C GLN A 232 53.01 -19.96 27.99
N GLU A 233 52.82 -19.32 29.16
CA GLU A 233 53.33 -19.84 30.42
C GLU A 233 52.71 -21.20 30.77
N ALA A 234 51.44 -21.40 30.42
CA ALA A 234 50.76 -22.68 30.63
C ALA A 234 51.24 -23.80 29.69
N LEU A 235 51.87 -23.47 28.57
CA LEU A 235 52.51 -24.44 27.68
C LEU A 235 53.94 -24.76 28.10
N ASP A 236 54.61 -23.79 28.70
CA ASP A 236 56.03 -23.92 29.08
C ASP A 236 56.22 -24.56 30.47
N SER A 237 55.19 -24.56 31.32
CA SER A 237 55.26 -25.06 32.71
C SER A 237 53.95 -25.65 33.20
N ASP A 238 54.00 -26.78 33.89
CA ASP A 238 52.83 -27.39 34.55
C ASP A 238 52.39 -26.62 35.80
N ALA A 239 53.29 -25.80 36.38
CA ALA A 239 53.01 -25.00 37.56
C ALA A 239 52.79 -23.53 37.17
N VAL A 240 51.55 -23.12 37.05
CA VAL A 240 51.16 -21.75 36.71
C VAL A 240 50.89 -20.90 37.95
N PRO A 241 51.23 -19.59 37.94
CA PRO A 241 50.92 -18.68 39.04
C PRO A 241 49.41 -18.54 39.33
N PRO A 242 49.00 -18.16 40.55
CA PRO A 242 47.60 -18.05 40.96
C PRO A 242 46.78 -17.05 40.12
N TRP A 243 47.41 -16.04 39.52
CA TRP A 243 46.76 -15.07 38.66
C TRP A 243 46.47 -15.61 37.23
N ASN A 244 47.15 -16.69 36.85
CA ASN A 244 46.91 -17.34 35.54
C ASN A 244 45.77 -18.34 35.68
N GLN A 245 44.58 -17.90 35.28
CA GLN A 245 43.35 -18.66 35.40
C GLN A 245 43.11 -19.64 34.23
N ILE A 246 44.16 -20.05 33.52
CA ILE A 246 44.02 -20.94 32.34
C ILE A 246 43.33 -22.26 32.69
N ALA A 247 43.61 -22.84 33.85
CA ALA A 247 42.99 -24.09 34.32
C ALA A 247 41.49 -23.90 34.57
N ALA A 248 41.09 -22.79 35.20
CA ALA A 248 39.71 -22.45 35.44
C ALA A 248 38.97 -22.17 34.12
N PHE A 249 39.63 -21.44 33.19
CA PHE A 249 39.08 -21.18 31.85
C PHE A 249 38.93 -22.46 31.05
N ARG A 250 39.94 -23.33 31.03
CA ARG A 250 39.90 -24.65 30.38
C ARG A 250 38.75 -25.49 30.93
N HIS A 251 38.58 -25.52 32.25
CA HIS A 251 37.44 -26.22 32.87
C HIS A 251 36.10 -25.63 32.43
N ALA A 252 35.96 -24.31 32.38
CA ALA A 252 34.75 -23.65 31.94
C ALA A 252 34.41 -23.94 30.47
N VAL A 253 35.42 -23.97 29.58
CA VAL A 253 35.26 -24.28 28.14
C VAL A 253 34.92 -25.76 27.94
N PHE A 254 35.66 -26.66 28.59
CA PHE A 254 35.56 -28.12 28.43
C PHE A 254 34.60 -28.79 29.43
N GLN A 255 33.90 -28.00 30.23
CA GLN A 255 32.91 -28.56 31.12
C GLN A 255 31.96 -29.47 30.37
N GLN A 256 31.80 -30.72 30.81
CA GLN A 256 30.81 -31.62 30.27
C GLN A 256 29.42 -31.01 30.41
N ARG A 257 28.77 -30.80 29.26
CA ARG A 257 27.40 -30.29 29.20
C ARG A 257 26.48 -31.38 28.69
N ASP A 258 25.41 -31.60 29.44
CA ASP A 258 24.34 -32.47 28.92
C ASP A 258 23.61 -31.83 27.74
N MET A 259 22.89 -32.67 26.98
CA MET A 259 22.11 -32.19 25.82
C MET A 259 21.12 -31.09 26.20
N LYS A 260 20.67 -31.03 27.46
CA LYS A 260 19.75 -30.00 27.91
C LYS A 260 20.45 -28.65 28.02
N GLN A 261 21.67 -28.64 28.54
CA GLN A 261 22.49 -27.41 28.68
C GLN A 261 22.87 -26.87 27.30
N ILE A 262 23.29 -27.73 26.37
CA ILE A 262 23.57 -27.34 24.97
C ILE A 262 22.31 -26.75 24.31
N THR A 263 21.16 -27.38 24.50
CA THR A 263 19.89 -26.87 23.97
C THR A 263 19.52 -25.51 24.56
N VAL A 264 19.76 -25.29 25.86
CA VAL A 264 19.51 -23.98 26.50
C VAL A 264 20.41 -22.88 25.91
N ILE A 265 21.69 -23.17 25.71
CA ILE A 265 22.64 -22.21 25.09
C ILE A 265 22.15 -21.82 23.67
N LYS A 266 21.83 -22.82 22.84
CA LYS A 266 21.34 -22.59 21.48
C LYS A 266 20.00 -21.85 21.46
N ALA A 267 19.08 -22.23 22.33
CA ALA A 267 17.78 -21.57 22.45
C ALA A 267 17.90 -20.11 22.91
N SER A 268 18.84 -19.80 23.83
CA SER A 268 19.05 -18.43 24.27
C SER A 268 19.65 -17.52 23.18
N ASN A 269 20.53 -18.05 22.32
CA ASN A 269 21.04 -17.33 21.17
C ASN A 269 19.94 -17.09 20.14
N LEU A 270 19.16 -18.14 19.83
CA LEU A 270 18.03 -18.02 18.89
C LEU A 270 16.98 -17.01 19.40
N ASP A 271 16.72 -16.96 20.71
CA ASP A 271 15.83 -15.98 21.32
C ASP A 271 16.29 -14.54 21.04
N VAL A 272 17.58 -14.25 21.13
CA VAL A 272 18.14 -12.93 20.80
C VAL A 272 17.90 -12.58 19.32
N GLU A 273 18.13 -13.51 18.41
CA GLU A 273 17.90 -13.31 16.98
C GLU A 273 16.40 -13.11 16.67
N VAL A 274 15.52 -13.91 17.26
CA VAL A 274 14.05 -13.76 17.12
C VAL A 274 13.59 -12.41 17.67
N GLN A 275 14.14 -11.97 18.80
CA GLN A 275 13.81 -10.66 19.37
C GLN A 275 14.28 -9.51 18.49
N ARG A 276 15.39 -9.65 17.78
CA ARG A 276 15.84 -8.66 16.80
C ARG A 276 14.81 -8.51 15.67
N VAL A 277 14.36 -9.62 15.10
CA VAL A 277 13.30 -9.62 14.07
C VAL A 277 11.99 -9.07 14.63
N ALA A 278 11.57 -9.50 15.83
CA ALA A 278 10.37 -8.99 16.48
C ALA A 278 10.43 -7.49 16.77
N SER A 279 11.63 -6.93 17.01
CA SER A 279 11.79 -5.48 17.23
C SER A 279 11.51 -4.63 15.99
N THR A 280 11.74 -5.17 14.79
CA THR A 280 11.39 -4.51 13.53
C THR A 280 9.88 -4.37 13.38
N PHE A 281 9.11 -5.38 13.80
CA PHE A 281 7.65 -5.30 13.81
C PHE A 281 7.10 -4.31 14.85
N GLN A 282 7.79 -4.06 15.97
CA GLN A 282 7.37 -3.04 16.93
C GLN A 282 7.47 -1.63 16.35
N LYS A 283 8.50 -1.35 15.54
CA LYS A 283 8.60 -0.08 14.80
C LYS A 283 7.49 0.06 13.77
N GLU A 284 7.19 -1.03 13.07
CA GLU A 284 6.08 -1.07 12.12
C GLU A 284 4.75 -0.76 12.80
N ILE A 285 4.44 -1.40 13.93
CA ILE A 285 3.23 -1.13 14.72
C ILE A 285 3.15 0.37 15.09
N ALA A 286 4.23 0.94 15.61
CA ALA A 286 4.26 2.36 15.99
C ALA A 286 4.01 3.27 14.78
N ASN A 287 4.60 2.98 13.62
CA ASN A 287 4.38 3.73 12.40
C ASN A 287 2.92 3.61 11.91
N LEU A 288 2.35 2.40 11.97
CA LEU A 288 0.95 2.15 11.59
C LEU A 288 -0.04 2.86 12.52
N GLU A 289 0.21 2.89 13.84
CA GLU A 289 -0.61 3.61 14.82
C GLU A 289 -0.61 5.13 14.55
N VAL A 290 0.55 5.71 14.23
CA VAL A 290 0.66 7.11 13.82
C VAL A 290 -0.09 7.37 12.53
N PHE A 291 0.07 6.48 11.54
CA PHE A 291 -0.59 6.62 10.26
C PHE A 291 -2.12 6.45 10.35
N GLU A 292 -2.60 5.53 11.16
CA GLU A 292 -4.03 5.36 11.45
C GLU A 292 -4.64 6.65 11.99
N LYS A 293 -3.95 7.31 12.93
CA LYS A 293 -4.38 8.61 13.45
C LYS A 293 -4.39 9.70 12.39
N ILE A 294 -3.39 9.74 11.50
CA ILE A 294 -3.38 10.68 10.36
C ILE A 294 -4.61 10.46 9.46
N LEU A 295 -4.96 9.21 9.18
CA LEU A 295 -6.15 8.87 8.38
C LEU A 295 -7.44 9.30 9.09
N GLU A 296 -7.57 9.04 10.39
CA GLU A 296 -8.74 9.44 11.18
C GLU A 296 -8.95 10.96 11.16
N ASP A 297 -7.89 11.73 11.41
CA ASP A 297 -7.94 13.19 11.40
C ASP A 297 -8.26 13.73 10.00
N SER A 298 -7.74 13.09 8.94
CA SER A 298 -8.02 13.49 7.57
C SER A 298 -9.44 13.15 7.14
N ILE A 299 -9.99 12.02 7.57
CA ILE A 299 -11.40 11.67 7.33
C ILE A 299 -12.31 12.70 7.96
N LYS A 300 -12.06 13.11 9.20
CA LYS A 300 -12.85 14.16 9.90
C LYS A 300 -12.81 15.47 9.12
N GLU A 301 -11.63 15.90 8.67
CA GLU A 301 -11.48 17.15 7.93
C GLU A 301 -12.18 17.13 6.56
N VAL A 302 -12.10 16.01 5.84
CA VAL A 302 -12.82 15.82 4.58
C VAL A 302 -14.34 15.84 4.81
N GLU A 303 -14.83 15.22 5.89
CA GLU A 303 -16.25 15.22 6.23
C GLU A 303 -16.75 16.63 6.56
N GLU A 304 -15.99 17.44 7.30
CA GLU A 304 -16.30 18.83 7.58
C GLU A 304 -16.41 19.69 6.32
N LYS A 305 -15.51 19.46 5.34
CA LYS A 305 -15.50 20.19 4.07
C LYS A 305 -16.51 19.65 3.05
N ARG A 306 -17.06 18.46 3.27
CA ARG A 306 -17.95 17.77 2.33
C ARG A 306 -19.13 18.63 1.88
N LEU A 307 -19.82 19.28 2.82
CA LEU A 307 -20.97 20.14 2.51
C LEU A 307 -20.59 21.32 1.60
N GLN A 308 -19.43 21.91 1.82
CA GLN A 308 -18.91 22.99 0.96
C GLN A 308 -18.60 22.45 -0.46
N TRP A 309 -18.01 21.27 -0.54
CA TRP A 309 -17.67 20.65 -1.83
C TRP A 309 -18.90 20.22 -2.63
N VAL A 310 -19.94 19.73 -1.95
CA VAL A 310 -21.23 19.40 -2.56
C VAL A 310 -21.85 20.67 -3.15
N ARG A 311 -21.95 21.75 -2.40
CA ARG A 311 -22.51 23.02 -2.87
C ARG A 311 -21.74 23.58 -4.09
N ALA A 312 -20.43 23.60 -4.02
CA ALA A 312 -19.62 24.07 -5.14
C ALA A 312 -19.79 23.22 -6.42
N GLY A 313 -20.00 21.91 -6.29
CA GLY A 313 -20.33 21.05 -7.42
C GLY A 313 -21.73 21.33 -7.98
N GLN A 314 -22.72 21.57 -7.11
CA GLN A 314 -24.06 21.93 -7.50
C GLN A 314 -24.09 23.24 -8.31
N GLU A 315 -23.33 24.25 -7.91
CA GLU A 315 -23.22 25.51 -8.65
C GLU A 315 -22.67 25.31 -10.07
N ILE A 316 -21.64 24.47 -10.22
CA ILE A 316 -21.06 24.15 -11.55
C ILE A 316 -22.06 23.36 -12.39
N ILE A 317 -22.77 22.39 -11.80
CA ILE A 317 -23.82 21.60 -12.47
C ILE A 317 -24.95 22.52 -12.94
N ASP A 318 -25.39 23.47 -12.12
CA ASP A 318 -26.43 24.42 -12.49
C ASP A 318 -26.01 25.31 -13.66
N LEU A 319 -24.78 25.81 -13.66
CA LEU A 319 -24.25 26.60 -14.76
C LEU A 319 -24.17 25.79 -16.06
N TRP A 320 -23.70 24.56 -15.96
CA TRP A 320 -23.63 23.64 -17.11
C TRP A 320 -25.00 23.31 -17.66
N LEU A 321 -25.97 22.97 -16.82
CA LEU A 321 -27.33 22.69 -17.22
C LEU A 321 -27.98 23.91 -17.87
N ALA A 322 -27.70 25.12 -17.42
CA ALA A 322 -28.21 26.34 -18.05
C ALA A 322 -27.72 26.48 -19.51
N THR A 323 -26.46 26.09 -19.79
CA THR A 323 -25.91 26.06 -21.15
C THR A 323 -26.54 24.93 -22.01
N LEU A 324 -26.68 23.72 -21.43
CA LEU A 324 -27.33 22.59 -22.08
C LEU A 324 -28.80 22.87 -22.44
N VAL A 325 -29.53 23.52 -21.52
CA VAL A 325 -30.93 23.96 -21.79
C VAL A 325 -31.00 24.80 -23.04
N LYS A 326 -30.14 25.79 -23.17
CA LYS A 326 -30.11 26.68 -24.32
C LYS A 326 -29.88 25.94 -25.63
N GLN A 327 -28.96 24.99 -25.66
CA GLN A 327 -28.64 24.17 -26.83
C GLN A 327 -29.76 23.14 -27.14
N HIS A 328 -30.25 22.45 -26.10
CA HIS A 328 -31.25 21.39 -26.26
C HIS A 328 -32.63 21.94 -26.66
N VAL A 329 -33.08 23.04 -26.07
CA VAL A 329 -34.35 23.70 -26.49
C VAL A 329 -34.28 24.14 -27.93
N MET A 330 -33.12 24.58 -28.42
CA MET A 330 -32.94 24.89 -29.85
C MET A 330 -33.06 23.65 -30.73
N SER A 331 -32.47 22.53 -30.36
CA SER A 331 -32.55 21.28 -31.14
C SER A 331 -33.97 20.69 -31.17
N LEU A 332 -34.71 20.71 -30.07
CA LEU A 332 -36.09 20.24 -29.99
C LEU A 332 -37.08 21.15 -30.70
N GLN A 333 -36.80 22.45 -30.87
CA GLN A 333 -37.60 23.36 -31.64
C GLN A 333 -37.54 23.11 -33.16
N THR A 334 -36.62 22.26 -33.61
CA THR A 334 -36.46 21.89 -35.01
C THR A 334 -37.35 20.72 -35.47
N ASP A 335 -37.96 19.96 -34.56
CA ASP A 335 -38.85 18.85 -34.91
C ASP A 335 -40.34 19.25 -34.83
N PRO A 336 -40.97 19.63 -35.97
CA PRO A 336 -42.38 19.99 -36.01
C PRO A 336 -43.33 18.78 -36.01
N SER A 337 -42.79 17.53 -35.91
CA SER A 337 -43.56 16.29 -36.05
C SER A 337 -44.84 16.18 -35.19
N PRO A 338 -44.96 16.83 -34.00
CA PRO A 338 -46.18 16.82 -33.21
C PRO A 338 -47.29 17.73 -33.73
N LEU A 339 -46.98 18.61 -34.67
CA LEU A 339 -47.97 19.49 -35.31
C LEU A 339 -48.55 18.86 -36.58
N VAL A 340 -49.81 19.13 -36.88
CA VAL A 340 -50.54 18.58 -38.03
C VAL A 340 -51.11 19.73 -38.84
N GLY A 341 -51.20 19.54 -40.19
CA GLY A 341 -51.84 20.48 -41.12
C GLY A 341 -51.22 21.89 -41.11
N PRO A 342 -52.02 22.96 -41.07
CA PRO A 342 -51.53 24.34 -41.13
C PRO A 342 -50.55 24.70 -40.01
N GLY A 343 -50.66 24.05 -38.83
CA GLY A 343 -49.71 24.22 -37.72
C GLY A 343 -48.32 23.69 -38.03
N TYR A 344 -48.25 22.58 -38.78
CA TYR A 344 -46.98 22.01 -39.23
C TYR A 344 -46.33 22.93 -40.29
N GLY A 345 -47.10 23.41 -41.26
CA GLY A 345 -46.66 24.37 -42.29
C GLY A 345 -46.08 25.66 -41.63
N LEU A 346 -46.81 26.20 -40.66
CA LEU A 346 -46.34 27.37 -39.91
C LEU A 346 -45.00 27.10 -39.20
N ALA A 347 -44.85 25.93 -38.61
CA ALA A 347 -43.59 25.57 -37.92
C ALA A 347 -42.41 25.47 -38.89
N LEU A 348 -42.62 24.89 -40.09
CA LEU A 348 -41.62 24.85 -41.15
C LEU A 348 -41.23 26.26 -41.63
N LEU A 349 -42.19 27.16 -41.85
CA LEU A 349 -41.91 28.54 -42.22
C LEU A 349 -41.07 29.27 -41.14
N VAL A 350 -41.42 29.10 -39.89
CA VAL A 350 -40.64 29.68 -38.76
C VAL A 350 -39.25 29.07 -38.68
N GLN A 351 -39.10 27.77 -38.96
CA GLN A 351 -37.81 27.09 -39.00
C GLN A 351 -36.93 27.64 -40.14
N GLU A 352 -37.51 27.79 -41.36
CA GLU A 352 -36.78 28.31 -42.52
C GLU A 352 -36.36 29.77 -42.31
N TRP A 353 -37.23 30.59 -41.74
CA TRP A 353 -36.93 31.98 -41.41
C TRP A 353 -35.79 32.12 -40.36
N ARG A 354 -35.71 31.16 -39.41
CA ARG A 354 -34.63 31.11 -38.45
C ARG A 354 -33.31 30.68 -39.03
N LYS A 355 -33.27 29.78 -40.03
CA LYS A 355 -32.03 29.38 -40.72
C LYS A 355 -31.30 30.55 -41.39
N HIS A 356 -32.00 31.60 -41.75
CA HIS A 356 -31.45 32.79 -42.38
C HIS A 356 -30.90 33.82 -41.38
N ARG A 357 -30.96 33.55 -40.06
CA ARG A 357 -30.30 34.36 -39.07
C ARG A 357 -28.92 33.78 -38.75
N PRO A 358 -27.81 34.53 -38.96
CA PRO A 358 -26.44 33.99 -38.90
C PRO A 358 -25.95 33.60 -37.49
N GLU A 359 -26.74 33.81 -36.44
CA GLU A 359 -26.25 33.60 -35.05
C GLU A 359 -26.56 32.22 -34.46
N GLU A 360 -27.26 31.31 -35.12
CA GLU A 360 -27.70 30.04 -34.52
C GLU A 360 -27.67 28.88 -35.53
N ILE A 361 -26.47 28.48 -36.00
CA ILE A 361 -26.33 27.19 -36.70
C ILE A 361 -26.53 26.11 -35.67
N GLY A 362 -27.72 25.50 -35.66
CA GLY A 362 -28.03 24.35 -34.83
C GLY A 362 -27.09 23.22 -35.16
N THR A 363 -26.12 22.97 -34.29
CA THR A 363 -25.34 21.74 -34.30
C THR A 363 -26.29 20.57 -34.16
N HIS A 364 -26.21 19.62 -35.08
CA HIS A 364 -26.86 18.32 -34.94
C HIS A 364 -26.59 17.78 -33.54
N TRP A 365 -27.65 17.32 -32.90
CA TRP A 365 -27.53 16.70 -31.58
C TRP A 365 -26.53 15.55 -31.66
N ASN A 366 -25.34 15.75 -31.05
CA ASN A 366 -24.28 14.75 -30.95
C ASN A 366 -24.09 14.44 -29.45
N PRO A 367 -24.32 13.19 -29.01
CA PRO A 367 -24.06 12.81 -27.63
C PRO A 367 -22.66 13.19 -27.13
N ALA A 368 -21.68 13.18 -28.03
CA ALA A 368 -20.31 13.57 -27.71
C ALA A 368 -20.13 15.06 -27.30
N SER A 369 -21.11 15.93 -27.67
CA SER A 369 -21.09 17.35 -27.24
C SER A 369 -21.56 17.57 -25.81
N PHE A 370 -21.97 16.50 -25.10
CA PHE A 370 -22.41 16.51 -23.70
C PHE A 370 -21.35 16.00 -22.74
N ALA A 371 -20.07 16.08 -23.10
CA ALA A 371 -19.00 15.83 -22.16
C ALA A 371 -19.17 16.73 -20.93
N PRO A 372 -18.92 16.22 -19.71
CA PRO A 372 -18.96 17.06 -18.52
C PRO A 372 -18.00 18.24 -18.71
N PRO A 373 -18.39 19.45 -18.28
CA PRO A 373 -17.52 20.61 -18.43
C PRO A 373 -16.19 20.33 -17.73
N GLU A 374 -15.11 20.77 -18.34
CA GLU A 374 -13.75 20.62 -17.83
C GLU A 374 -13.64 21.16 -16.39
N GLU A 375 -14.47 22.13 -16.04
CA GLU A 375 -14.58 22.73 -14.71
C GLU A 375 -15.05 21.75 -13.63
N ILE A 376 -16.00 20.84 -13.91
CA ILE A 376 -16.43 19.79 -12.96
C ILE A 376 -15.27 18.82 -12.72
N SER A 377 -14.65 18.38 -13.79
CA SER A 377 -13.53 17.45 -13.77
C SER A 377 -12.34 18.06 -13.02
N THR A 378 -11.99 19.29 -13.31
CA THR A 378 -10.91 20.04 -12.64
C THR A 378 -11.24 20.29 -11.17
N SER A 379 -12.50 20.60 -10.85
CA SER A 379 -12.97 20.79 -9.48
C SER A 379 -12.85 19.51 -8.65
N PHE A 380 -13.16 18.35 -9.21
CA PHE A 380 -13.01 17.06 -8.55
C PHE A 380 -11.54 16.70 -8.35
N ARG A 381 -10.72 16.87 -9.39
CA ARG A 381 -9.27 16.65 -9.32
C ARG A 381 -8.62 17.48 -8.22
N ARG A 382 -8.89 18.77 -8.14
CA ARG A 382 -8.34 19.65 -7.10
C ARG A 382 -8.69 19.20 -5.69
N ARG A 383 -9.85 18.57 -5.47
CA ARG A 383 -10.23 18.05 -4.16
C ARG A 383 -9.48 16.78 -3.81
N LEU A 384 -9.28 15.88 -4.78
CA LEU A 384 -8.45 14.70 -4.59
C LEU A 384 -6.99 15.06 -4.34
N GLU A 385 -6.43 15.96 -5.15
CA GLU A 385 -5.07 16.49 -4.97
C GLU A 385 -4.91 17.15 -3.59
N TRP A 386 -5.90 17.93 -3.18
CA TRP A 386 -5.88 18.53 -1.83
C TRP A 386 -5.86 17.45 -0.72
N VAL A 387 -6.65 16.37 -0.84
CA VAL A 387 -6.63 15.26 0.12
C VAL A 387 -5.26 14.57 0.11
N GLU A 388 -4.71 14.29 -1.06
CA GLU A 388 -3.38 13.69 -1.21
C GLU A 388 -2.30 14.57 -0.59
N ASP A 389 -2.29 15.87 -0.89
CA ASP A 389 -1.30 16.83 -0.38
C ASP A 389 -1.36 16.94 1.16
N GLN A 390 -2.56 17.01 1.74
CA GLN A 390 -2.75 17.04 3.19
C GLN A 390 -2.21 15.78 3.86
N LEU A 391 -2.52 14.62 3.31
CA LEU A 391 -2.02 13.34 3.83
C LEU A 391 -0.50 13.24 3.68
N ASN A 392 0.06 13.59 2.54
CA ASN A 392 1.50 13.61 2.30
C ASN A 392 2.23 14.54 3.26
N HIS A 393 1.70 15.76 3.47
CA HIS A 393 2.27 16.71 4.42
C HIS A 393 2.30 16.14 5.84
N ARG A 394 1.22 15.49 6.29
CA ARG A 394 1.15 14.86 7.61
C ARG A 394 2.08 13.67 7.75
N ILE A 395 2.19 12.82 6.72
CA ILE A 395 3.12 11.68 6.68
C ILE A 395 4.57 12.19 6.85
N LEU A 396 4.95 13.22 6.10
CA LEU A 396 6.29 13.80 6.18
C LEU A 396 6.55 14.49 7.53
N SER A 397 5.58 15.22 8.06
CA SER A 397 5.71 15.92 9.35
C SER A 397 5.88 14.98 10.54
N GLN A 398 5.38 13.75 10.45
CA GLN A 398 5.53 12.71 11.47
C GLN A 398 6.72 11.79 11.20
N ASN A 399 7.58 12.11 10.25
CA ASN A 399 8.76 11.32 9.86
C ASN A 399 8.45 9.85 9.50
N LEU A 400 7.27 9.59 8.93
CA LEU A 400 6.94 8.25 8.45
C LEU A 400 7.73 7.94 7.16
N PRO A 401 8.07 6.66 6.90
CA PRO A 401 8.75 6.24 5.68
C PRO A 401 8.02 6.63 4.40
N ALA A 402 8.78 6.94 3.34
CA ALA A 402 8.23 7.35 2.04
C ALA A 402 7.29 6.31 1.40
N SER A 403 7.45 5.03 1.76
CA SER A 403 6.58 3.94 1.32
C SER A 403 5.10 4.12 1.69
N PHE A 404 4.79 4.85 2.77
CA PHE A 404 3.41 5.22 3.13
C PHE A 404 2.77 6.14 2.09
N THR A 405 3.51 7.13 1.60
CA THR A 405 3.06 8.04 0.53
C THR A 405 2.80 7.28 -0.77
N GLU A 406 3.67 6.34 -1.12
CA GLU A 406 3.52 5.56 -2.35
C GLU A 406 2.29 4.65 -2.32
N LYS A 407 2.05 3.97 -1.20
CA LYS A 407 0.85 3.14 -1.00
C LYS A 407 -0.43 3.97 -0.95
N LEU A 408 -0.39 5.15 -0.33
CA LEU A 408 -1.51 6.08 -0.34
C LEU A 408 -1.89 6.49 -1.77
N ARG A 409 -0.90 6.82 -2.60
CA ARG A 409 -1.12 7.19 -4.00
C ARG A 409 -1.75 6.06 -4.82
N GLN A 410 -1.34 4.82 -4.59
CA GLN A 410 -1.95 3.64 -5.23
C GLN A 410 -3.43 3.45 -4.84
N ILE A 411 -3.80 3.80 -3.61
CA ILE A 411 -5.17 3.67 -3.11
C ILE A 411 -6.07 4.80 -3.58
N LEU A 412 -5.57 6.02 -3.58
CA LEU A 412 -6.33 7.19 -4.02
C LEU A 412 -6.51 7.23 -5.54
N ASP A 413 -5.60 6.62 -6.31
CA ASP A 413 -5.58 6.56 -7.80
C ASP A 413 -6.39 7.67 -8.48
N ILE A 414 -5.86 8.91 -8.40
CA ILE A 414 -6.55 10.12 -8.86
C ILE A 414 -6.95 10.02 -10.32
N SER A 415 -6.09 9.42 -11.15
CA SER A 415 -6.32 9.29 -12.59
C SER A 415 -7.53 8.41 -12.88
N ARG A 416 -7.62 7.25 -12.24
CA ARG A 416 -8.74 6.32 -12.38
C ARG A 416 -10.05 6.90 -11.84
N SER A 417 -9.99 7.54 -10.68
CA SER A 417 -11.17 8.20 -10.08
C SER A 417 -11.70 9.32 -10.96
N PHE A 418 -10.82 10.00 -11.67
CA PHE A 418 -11.17 11.05 -12.63
C PHE A 418 -11.85 10.50 -13.89
N GLU A 419 -11.32 9.43 -14.48
CA GLU A 419 -11.94 8.74 -15.62
C GLU A 419 -13.33 8.21 -15.27
N GLU A 420 -13.46 7.58 -14.11
CA GLU A 420 -14.73 7.04 -13.61
C GLU A 420 -15.79 8.14 -13.40
N LEU A 421 -15.40 9.33 -12.93
CA LEU A 421 -16.32 10.47 -12.84
C LEU A 421 -16.86 10.85 -14.23
N GLY A 422 -15.95 11.01 -15.21
CA GLY A 422 -16.31 11.36 -16.58
C GLY A 422 -17.30 10.37 -17.21
N GLU A 423 -17.03 9.08 -17.07
CA GLU A 423 -17.89 8.00 -17.59
C GLU A 423 -19.27 7.98 -16.91
N ARG A 424 -19.33 8.15 -15.60
CA ARG A 424 -20.60 8.19 -14.86
C ARG A 424 -21.45 9.39 -15.24
N PHE A 425 -20.86 10.58 -15.34
CA PHE A 425 -21.57 11.78 -15.78
C PHE A 425 -22.09 11.62 -17.21
N PHE A 426 -21.25 11.12 -18.12
CA PHE A 426 -21.64 10.85 -19.50
C PHE A 426 -22.81 9.84 -19.57
N SER A 427 -22.76 8.75 -18.82
CA SER A 427 -23.81 7.73 -18.81
C SER A 427 -25.15 8.27 -18.30
N VAL A 428 -25.13 9.11 -17.25
CA VAL A 428 -26.33 9.76 -16.70
C VAL A 428 -26.95 10.69 -17.74
N VAL A 429 -26.14 11.51 -18.41
CA VAL A 429 -26.61 12.41 -19.46
C VAL A 429 -27.16 11.62 -20.66
N ALA A 430 -26.41 10.63 -21.14
CA ALA A 430 -26.80 9.80 -22.27
C ALA A 430 -28.14 9.10 -22.00
N LEU A 431 -28.33 8.52 -20.81
CA LEU A 431 -29.55 7.83 -20.42
C LEU A 431 -30.79 8.77 -20.44
N ARG A 432 -30.63 9.99 -19.94
CA ARG A 432 -31.76 10.95 -19.82
C ARG A 432 -32.03 11.73 -21.08
N VAL A 433 -31.02 12.00 -21.90
CA VAL A 433 -31.14 12.82 -23.10
C VAL A 433 -31.42 11.97 -24.34
N ALA A 434 -30.87 10.73 -24.43
CA ALA A 434 -31.14 9.84 -25.57
C ALA A 434 -32.57 9.30 -25.61
N ALA A 435 -33.23 9.21 -24.47
CA ALA A 435 -34.64 8.80 -24.40
C ALA A 435 -35.46 9.84 -23.65
N PRO A 436 -35.68 11.05 -24.21
CA PRO A 436 -36.68 11.91 -23.62
C PRO A 436 -38.00 11.15 -23.69
N PRO A 437 -38.78 11.04 -22.60
CA PRO A 437 -40.16 10.62 -22.69
C PRO A 437 -40.89 11.73 -23.47
N LEU A 438 -40.86 11.64 -24.81
CA LEU A 438 -41.72 12.44 -25.61
C LEU A 438 -43.13 12.08 -25.14
N PRO A 439 -43.87 12.98 -24.50
CA PRO A 439 -45.25 12.69 -24.16
C PRO A 439 -45.90 12.23 -25.45
N ALA A 440 -46.73 11.19 -25.37
CA ALA A 440 -47.46 10.74 -26.51
C ALA A 440 -48.32 11.93 -27.00
N PHE A 441 -47.77 12.73 -27.94
CA PHE A 441 -48.47 13.87 -28.52
C PHE A 441 -49.72 13.43 -29.33
N TRP A 442 -50.09 12.14 -29.20
CA TRP A 442 -51.19 11.54 -29.91
C TRP A 442 -52.50 12.28 -29.61
N GLY A 443 -52.83 12.51 -28.36
CA GLY A 443 -54.00 13.29 -27.96
C GLY A 443 -53.97 14.75 -28.48
N PHE A 444 -52.77 15.33 -28.59
CA PHE A 444 -52.59 16.66 -29.15
C PHE A 444 -52.75 16.66 -30.66
N ARG A 445 -52.27 15.65 -31.38
CA ARG A 445 -52.48 15.44 -32.83
C ARG A 445 -53.95 15.20 -33.16
N ILE A 446 -54.63 14.34 -32.41
CA ILE A 446 -56.07 14.08 -32.59
C ILE A 446 -56.87 15.35 -32.43
N ARG A 447 -56.62 16.17 -31.41
CA ARG A 447 -57.34 17.45 -31.24
C ARG A 447 -57.07 18.43 -32.37
N GLN A 448 -55.85 18.50 -32.88
CA GLN A 448 -55.55 19.32 -34.07
C GLN A 448 -56.28 18.83 -35.26
N PHE A 449 -56.23 17.53 -35.56
CA PHE A 449 -56.90 16.90 -36.66
C PHE A 449 -58.43 17.14 -36.59
N GLY A 450 -59.02 16.95 -35.40
CA GLY A 450 -60.45 17.19 -35.18
C GLY A 450 -60.87 18.65 -35.46
N VAL A 451 -60.07 19.62 -34.99
CA VAL A 451 -60.34 21.04 -35.24
C VAL A 451 -60.18 21.37 -36.71
N TYR A 452 -59.13 20.92 -37.38
CA TYR A 452 -58.98 21.20 -38.84
C TYR A 452 -59.98 20.48 -39.68
N LEU A 453 -60.40 19.27 -39.32
CA LEU A 453 -61.51 18.55 -40.00
C LEU A 453 -62.83 19.30 -39.82
N LEU A 454 -63.13 19.80 -38.65
CA LEU A 454 -64.31 20.56 -38.35
C LEU A 454 -64.34 21.89 -39.13
N LEU A 455 -63.21 22.61 -39.19
CA LEU A 455 -63.07 23.82 -39.99
C LEU A 455 -63.29 23.53 -41.49
N LEU A 456 -62.76 22.42 -42.00
CA LEU A 456 -62.95 21.97 -43.37
C LEU A 456 -64.41 21.65 -43.62
N ALA A 457 -65.11 20.96 -42.75
CA ALA A 457 -66.50 20.64 -42.82
C ALA A 457 -67.40 21.92 -42.90
N PHE A 458 -67.11 22.89 -42.00
CA PHE A 458 -67.79 24.18 -42.04
C PHE A 458 -67.55 24.96 -43.35
N PHE A 459 -66.33 24.91 -43.87
CA PHE A 459 -65.97 25.53 -45.12
C PHE A 459 -66.74 24.90 -46.30
N LEU A 460 -66.76 23.56 -46.37
CA LEU A 460 -67.51 22.82 -47.39
C LEU A 460 -69.00 23.07 -47.29
N LEU A 461 -69.55 23.15 -46.09
CA LEU A 461 -70.96 23.54 -45.88
C LEU A 461 -71.24 24.95 -46.40
N ALA A 462 -70.37 25.90 -46.17
CA ALA A 462 -70.51 27.29 -46.56
C ALA A 462 -70.46 27.47 -48.11
N ILE A 463 -69.61 26.69 -48.80
CA ILE A 463 -69.44 26.77 -50.29
C ILE A 463 -70.43 25.91 -51.02
N GLY A 464 -70.79 24.71 -50.53
CA GLY A 464 -71.63 23.74 -51.24
C GLY A 464 -73.04 24.17 -51.45
N GLY A 465 -73.57 25.15 -50.71
CA GLY A 465 -74.95 25.62 -50.78
C GLY A 465 -75.95 24.64 -50.15
N GLN A 466 -77.05 25.15 -49.59
CA GLN A 466 -78.00 24.33 -48.83
C GLN A 466 -78.69 23.25 -49.70
N THR A 467 -79.02 23.56 -50.93
CA THR A 467 -79.73 22.65 -51.85
C THR A 467 -78.87 21.44 -52.25
N ALA A 468 -77.60 21.65 -52.61
CA ALA A 468 -76.71 20.57 -53.02
C ALA A 468 -76.32 19.64 -51.83
N TRP A 469 -76.24 20.15 -50.61
CA TRP A 469 -76.08 19.33 -49.44
C TRP A 469 -77.29 18.52 -49.04
N GLN A 470 -78.55 19.08 -49.21
CA GLN A 470 -79.77 18.34 -48.98
C GLN A 470 -79.89 17.18 -49.97
N GLU A 471 -79.63 17.38 -51.30
CA GLU A 471 -79.63 16.31 -52.31
C GLU A 471 -78.68 15.17 -51.99
N VAL A 472 -77.47 15.45 -51.47
CA VAL A 472 -76.50 14.41 -51.08
C VAL A 472 -76.91 13.69 -49.77
N LEU A 473 -77.52 14.37 -48.81
CA LEU A 473 -78.02 13.77 -47.57
C LEU A 473 -79.25 12.91 -47.78
N GLU A 474 -80.15 13.31 -48.69
CA GLU A 474 -81.40 12.56 -49.04
C GLU A 474 -81.12 11.34 -49.93
N SER A 475 -80.14 11.44 -50.82
CA SER A 475 -79.76 10.31 -51.69
C SER A 475 -78.25 10.32 -51.97
N PRO A 476 -77.41 9.61 -51.12
CA PRO A 476 -76.00 9.59 -51.29
C PRO A 476 -75.54 8.74 -52.49
N GLY A 477 -75.52 9.37 -53.68
CA GLY A 477 -75.08 8.76 -54.92
C GLY A 477 -73.91 9.52 -55.54
N GLY A 478 -73.10 8.83 -56.36
CA GLY A 478 -71.90 9.42 -56.97
C GLY A 478 -72.20 10.66 -57.84
N ALA A 479 -73.35 10.73 -58.46
CA ALA A 479 -73.82 11.88 -59.27
C ALA A 479 -74.09 13.11 -58.39
N ASN A 480 -74.67 12.95 -57.20
CA ASN A 480 -74.99 14.03 -56.30
C ASN A 480 -73.69 14.55 -55.58
N ILE A 481 -72.73 13.67 -55.32
CA ILE A 481 -71.41 14.07 -54.82
C ILE A 481 -70.67 14.89 -55.90
N LEU A 482 -70.72 14.49 -57.16
CA LEU A 482 -70.14 15.25 -58.27
C LEU A 482 -70.82 16.62 -58.46
N ARG A 483 -72.17 16.71 -58.35
CA ARG A 483 -72.88 18.00 -58.35
C ARG A 483 -72.48 18.91 -57.22
N LEU A 484 -72.34 18.37 -56.00
CA LEU A 484 -71.87 19.12 -54.87
C LEU A 484 -70.44 19.66 -55.09
N LEU A 485 -69.53 18.87 -55.66
CA LEU A 485 -68.21 19.31 -56.04
C LEU A 485 -68.20 20.43 -57.06
N PHE A 486 -68.99 20.28 -58.17
CA PHE A 486 -69.14 21.32 -59.22
C PHE A 486 -69.78 22.61 -58.67
N SER A 487 -70.85 22.50 -57.88
CA SER A 487 -71.47 23.64 -57.19
C SER A 487 -70.48 24.35 -56.23
N SER A 488 -69.72 23.57 -55.50
CA SER A 488 -68.70 24.13 -54.57
C SER A 488 -67.61 24.89 -55.32
N VAL A 489 -67.10 24.36 -56.43
CA VAL A 489 -66.11 25.05 -57.26
C VAL A 489 -66.66 26.34 -57.86
N HIS A 490 -67.92 26.29 -58.39
CA HIS A 490 -68.56 27.49 -58.92
C HIS A 490 -68.84 28.56 -57.89
N ASN A 491 -69.29 28.15 -56.68
CA ASN A 491 -69.57 29.05 -55.57
C ASN A 491 -68.33 29.64 -54.96
N LEU A 492 -67.17 28.97 -55.07
CA LEU A 492 -65.89 29.43 -54.51
C LEU A 492 -65.52 30.82 -55.06
N PHE A 493 -65.82 31.11 -56.34
CA PHE A 493 -65.49 32.38 -56.95
C PHE A 493 -66.60 33.43 -56.77
N SER A 494 -67.68 33.13 -56.07
CA SER A 494 -68.68 34.10 -55.65
C SER A 494 -68.20 34.98 -54.51
N ALA A 495 -68.80 36.15 -54.29
CA ALA A 495 -68.46 37.04 -53.18
C ALA A 495 -68.65 36.34 -51.84
N LYS A 496 -69.64 35.45 -51.67
CA LYS A 496 -69.87 34.63 -50.48
C LYS A 496 -68.81 33.55 -50.34
N GLY A 497 -68.42 32.91 -51.44
CA GLY A 497 -67.35 31.90 -51.39
C GLY A 497 -65.99 32.45 -51.10
N LEU A 498 -65.63 33.61 -51.66
CA LEU A 498 -64.38 34.31 -51.31
C LEU A 498 -64.36 34.76 -49.85
N ALA A 499 -65.47 35.26 -49.30
CA ALA A 499 -65.59 35.59 -47.89
C ALA A 499 -65.40 34.33 -46.99
N ALA A 500 -66.01 33.19 -47.41
CA ALA A 500 -65.83 31.91 -46.69
C ALA A 500 -64.39 31.41 -46.78
N LEU A 501 -63.70 31.54 -47.90
CA LEU A 501 -62.30 31.17 -48.10
C LEU A 501 -61.39 32.01 -47.23
N ILE A 502 -61.60 33.34 -47.21
CA ILE A 502 -60.81 34.24 -46.36
C ILE A 502 -61.03 33.90 -44.86
N SER A 503 -62.31 33.70 -44.48
CA SER A 503 -62.65 33.32 -43.11
C SER A 503 -61.99 31.96 -42.71
N TYR A 504 -62.02 30.98 -43.60
CA TYR A 504 -61.38 29.68 -43.44
C TYR A 504 -59.84 29.83 -43.28
N ALA A 505 -59.22 30.61 -44.15
CA ALA A 505 -57.78 30.87 -44.06
C ALA A 505 -57.41 31.57 -42.75
N LEU A 506 -58.16 32.58 -42.31
CA LEU A 506 -57.96 33.30 -41.08
C LEU A 506 -58.14 32.39 -39.86
N LEU A 507 -59.16 31.55 -39.81
CA LEU A 507 -59.40 30.60 -38.73
C LEU A 507 -58.32 29.52 -38.70
N ASN A 508 -57.89 29.00 -39.82
CA ASN A 508 -56.78 28.07 -39.91
C ASN A 508 -55.47 28.69 -39.37
N LEU A 509 -55.18 29.92 -39.76
CA LEU A 509 -54.01 30.65 -39.25
C LEU A 509 -54.13 30.89 -37.76
N PHE A 510 -55.30 31.28 -37.25
CA PHE A 510 -55.53 31.47 -35.83
C PHE A 510 -55.27 30.18 -35.02
N PHE A 511 -55.85 29.04 -35.46
CA PHE A 511 -55.68 27.77 -34.81
C PHE A 511 -54.26 27.24 -34.99
N ALA A 512 -53.62 27.45 -36.13
CA ALA A 512 -52.21 27.10 -36.35
C ALA A 512 -51.28 27.83 -35.32
N LEU A 513 -51.46 29.15 -35.15
CA LEU A 513 -50.74 29.95 -34.17
C LEU A 513 -51.03 29.51 -32.74
N ARG A 514 -52.33 29.21 -32.44
CA ARG A 514 -52.73 28.72 -31.12
C ARG A 514 -52.12 27.36 -30.80
N PHE A 515 -52.10 26.40 -31.73
CA PHE A 515 -51.50 25.09 -31.57
C PHE A 515 -49.98 25.19 -31.49
N TYR A 516 -49.36 26.02 -32.32
CA TYR A 516 -47.92 26.28 -32.27
C TYR A 516 -47.48 26.85 -30.91
N ARG A 517 -48.22 27.85 -30.39
CA ARG A 517 -47.94 28.40 -29.03
C ARG A 517 -48.13 27.37 -27.95
N ARG A 518 -49.16 26.52 -28.05
CA ARG A 518 -49.41 25.45 -27.09
C ARG A 518 -48.36 24.36 -27.17
N TYR A 519 -47.92 24.01 -28.37
CA TYR A 519 -46.80 23.09 -28.59
C TYR A 519 -45.51 23.60 -27.92
N ARG A 520 -45.17 24.85 -28.14
CA ARG A 520 -43.99 25.46 -27.48
C ARG A 520 -44.09 25.38 -25.96
N LYS A 521 -45.24 25.69 -25.37
CA LYS A 521 -45.43 25.58 -23.91
C LYS A 521 -45.27 24.14 -23.40
N LEU A 522 -45.82 23.18 -24.13
CA LEU A 522 -45.67 21.75 -23.79
C LEU A 522 -44.21 21.31 -23.90
N LEU A 523 -43.50 21.76 -24.91
CA LEU A 523 -42.09 21.47 -25.11
C LEU A 523 -41.25 22.01 -23.94
N HIS A 524 -41.43 23.28 -23.60
CA HIS A 524 -40.74 23.87 -22.44
C HIS A 524 -41.02 23.08 -21.15
N LYS A 525 -42.27 22.76 -20.85
CA LYS A 525 -42.64 22.00 -19.65
C LYS A 525 -42.01 20.60 -19.61
N THR A 526 -41.86 19.95 -20.78
CA THR A 526 -41.22 18.63 -20.88
C THR A 526 -39.72 18.75 -20.68
N THR A 527 -39.11 19.74 -21.32
CA THR A 527 -37.68 20.03 -21.15
C THR A 527 -37.33 20.34 -19.68
N ASP A 528 -38.13 21.20 -19.03
CA ASP A 528 -37.91 21.53 -17.60
C ASP A 528 -37.98 20.30 -16.72
N LYS A 529 -38.90 19.36 -16.98
CA LYS A 529 -38.97 18.10 -16.22
C LYS A 529 -37.74 17.22 -16.42
N VAL A 530 -37.28 17.07 -17.65
CA VAL A 530 -36.09 16.28 -17.97
C VAL A 530 -34.85 16.90 -17.31
N LEU A 531 -34.74 18.22 -17.40
CA LEU A 531 -33.62 18.94 -16.78
C LEU A 531 -33.61 18.85 -15.26
N THR A 532 -34.78 18.98 -14.62
CA THR A 532 -34.88 18.81 -13.16
C THR A 532 -34.51 17.41 -12.75
N ALA A 533 -34.93 16.38 -13.48
CA ALA A 533 -34.52 15.01 -13.21
C ALA A 533 -33.03 14.78 -13.46
N LEU A 534 -32.48 15.34 -14.55
CA LEU A 534 -31.07 15.27 -14.88
C LEU A 534 -30.23 15.97 -13.81
N LYS A 535 -30.65 17.16 -13.36
CA LYS A 535 -29.99 17.87 -12.25
C LYS A 535 -29.89 16.99 -11.02
N LEU A 536 -30.99 16.39 -10.58
CA LEU A 536 -31.02 15.53 -9.42
C LEU A 536 -30.08 14.31 -9.54
N ASP A 537 -30.08 13.67 -10.72
CA ASP A 537 -29.21 12.51 -10.96
C ASP A 537 -27.73 12.91 -10.97
N LEU A 538 -27.37 14.06 -11.54
CA LEU A 538 -25.99 14.57 -11.57
C LEU A 538 -25.51 15.00 -10.18
N GLU A 539 -26.35 15.71 -9.42
CA GLU A 539 -26.05 16.08 -8.03
C GLU A 539 -25.83 14.84 -7.17
N LYS A 540 -26.66 13.83 -7.33
CA LYS A 540 -26.52 12.55 -6.62
C LYS A 540 -25.21 11.85 -7.01
N THR A 541 -24.89 11.79 -8.30
CA THR A 541 -23.63 11.20 -8.78
C THR A 541 -22.41 11.94 -8.19
N TRP A 542 -22.45 13.26 -8.16
CA TRP A 542 -21.42 14.08 -7.53
C TRP A 542 -21.26 13.77 -6.05
N GLU A 543 -22.36 13.69 -5.31
CA GLU A 543 -22.34 13.36 -3.88
C GLU A 543 -21.83 11.93 -3.61
N GLU A 544 -22.23 10.96 -4.45
CA GLU A 544 -21.74 9.57 -4.37
C GLU A 544 -20.23 9.47 -4.62
N MET A 545 -19.71 10.23 -5.58
CA MET A 545 -18.27 10.26 -5.87
C MET A 545 -17.46 10.86 -4.71
N LEU A 546 -17.92 11.98 -4.14
CA LEU A 546 -17.31 12.56 -2.94
C LEU A 546 -17.39 11.61 -1.73
N GLY A 547 -18.53 10.93 -1.56
CA GLY A 547 -18.69 9.89 -0.53
C GLY A 547 -17.80 8.67 -0.78
N GLY A 548 -17.44 8.39 -2.03
CA GLY A 548 -16.50 7.35 -2.43
C GLY A 548 -15.10 7.57 -1.85
N ILE A 549 -14.63 8.82 -1.85
CA ILE A 549 -13.34 9.20 -1.26
C ILE A 549 -13.31 8.84 0.24
N LEU A 550 -14.32 9.28 0.99
CA LEU A 550 -14.43 8.99 2.41
C LEU A 550 -14.49 7.49 2.71
N LYS A 551 -15.30 6.75 1.94
CA LYS A 551 -15.38 5.29 2.06
C LYS A 551 -14.07 4.59 1.73
N GLY A 552 -13.31 5.11 0.76
CA GLY A 552 -11.99 4.61 0.41
C GLY A 552 -11.01 4.78 1.57
N LEU A 553 -10.92 5.98 2.13
CA LEU A 553 -10.08 6.28 3.28
C LEU A 553 -10.47 5.47 4.54
N ASP A 554 -11.77 5.30 4.80
CA ASP A 554 -12.24 4.54 5.96
C ASP A 554 -11.98 3.03 5.83
N ARG A 555 -12.14 2.47 4.63
CA ARG A 555 -11.72 1.08 4.35
C ARG A 555 -10.23 0.90 4.59
N PHE A 556 -9.44 1.83 4.10
CA PHE A 556 -8.00 1.78 4.29
C PHE A 556 -7.62 1.87 5.76
N ARG A 557 -8.25 2.78 6.54
CA ARG A 557 -8.08 2.85 7.99
C ARG A 557 -8.42 1.51 8.67
N THR A 558 -9.54 0.90 8.27
CA THR A 558 -9.96 -0.40 8.81
C THR A 558 -8.94 -1.50 8.51
N ASP A 559 -8.34 -1.50 7.32
CA ASP A 559 -7.30 -2.47 6.95
C ASP A 559 -6.02 -2.25 7.77
N ILE A 560 -5.63 -0.99 8.01
CA ILE A 560 -4.51 -0.65 8.91
C ILE A 560 -4.79 -1.16 10.34
N GLN A 561 -5.99 -0.94 10.88
CA GLN A 561 -6.37 -1.43 12.21
C GLN A 561 -6.30 -2.97 12.31
N ARG A 562 -6.71 -3.68 11.27
CA ARG A 562 -6.56 -5.14 11.20
C ARG A 562 -5.10 -5.57 11.24
N GLN A 563 -4.24 -4.86 10.52
CA GLN A 563 -2.79 -5.14 10.52
C GLN A 563 -2.16 -4.86 11.88
N ILE A 564 -2.48 -3.73 12.52
CA ILE A 564 -2.04 -3.42 13.89
C ILE A 564 -2.47 -4.54 14.84
N SER A 565 -3.72 -4.99 14.75
CA SER A 565 -4.25 -6.05 15.60
C SER A 565 -3.51 -7.38 15.37
N ALA A 566 -3.25 -7.75 14.13
CA ALA A 566 -2.50 -8.95 13.78
C ALA A 566 -1.05 -8.91 14.29
N LEU A 567 -0.37 -7.76 14.12
CA LEU A 567 1.00 -7.56 14.62
C LEU A 567 1.08 -7.49 16.15
N SER A 568 0.04 -6.98 16.82
CA SER A 568 0.00 -6.88 18.28
C SER A 568 -0.03 -8.24 18.98
N VAL A 569 -0.49 -9.29 18.32
CA VAL A 569 -0.41 -10.68 18.80
C VAL A 569 1.05 -11.10 18.99
N ILE A 570 1.93 -10.71 18.06
CA ILE A 570 3.38 -10.94 18.15
C ILE A 570 3.98 -10.20 19.35
N LYS A 571 3.46 -9.00 19.70
CA LYS A 571 3.91 -8.18 20.84
C LYS A 571 3.50 -8.75 22.20
N HIS A 572 2.31 -9.37 22.32
CA HIS A 572 1.78 -9.86 23.62
C HIS A 572 2.46 -11.14 24.10
N SER A 573 3.09 -11.87 23.22
CA SER A 573 3.95 -13.01 23.55
C SER A 573 5.07 -12.64 24.56
N LYS A 574 5.47 -11.34 24.60
CA LYS A 574 6.49 -10.80 25.54
C LYS A 574 6.02 -10.54 26.99
N LYS A 575 4.72 -10.33 27.22
CA LYS A 575 4.18 -9.96 28.56
C LYS A 575 3.94 -11.15 29.47
N THR A 576 4.03 -12.36 28.97
CA THR A 576 3.82 -13.61 29.70
C THR A 576 5.13 -14.25 30.20
N ARG A 577 6.26 -13.57 30.08
CA ARG A 577 7.54 -13.86 30.74
C ARG A 577 7.64 -13.05 32.05
#